data_1edeea6c930dd44ad46c7d04af957d35
#
_entry.id   1edeea6c930dd44ad46c7d04af957d35
#
_cell.length_a   1.000
_cell.length_b   1.000
_cell.length_c   1.000
_cell.angle_alpha   90.00
_cell.angle_beta   90.00
_cell.angle_gamma   90.00
#
_symmetry.space_group_name_H-M   'P 1'
#
loop_
_entity.id
_entity.type
_entity.pdbx_description
1 polymer ?
#
loop_
_entity_poly.entity_id
_entity_poly.type
_entity_poly.pdbx_seq_one_letter_code
_entity_poly.pdbx_strand_id
1 'polypeptide(L)'
;MKSALSILCAALLISACTTVPPTNVHQPMTARPAPRQDSLAATGSIYQAGVSRTLFEDRRARYIGDTLTINIAETNSASTKSNTKINRSSSISASAGPISGLPGKSFQGMELAGSSANNLDGKGESAANNVFTGTITVTVIEVMPNNNLLVSGEKQVAIGQGTEYIRVSGIVNPYFINASNSISSSQLADARIEYKESGAISEAQAMAWLARFFLAILPF
;
A
#
# COMPACT_ATOMS: atom_id res chain seq x y z
N MET A 1 -30.07 -16.23 24.25
CA MET A 1 -28.68 -15.77 24.34
C MET A 1 -27.68 -16.64 23.58
N LYS A 2 -27.78 -17.99 23.62
CA LYS A 2 -26.86 -18.91 22.89
C LYS A 2 -26.98 -18.77 21.35
N SER A 3 -28.18 -18.57 20.82
CA SER A 3 -28.43 -18.41 19.37
C SER A 3 -27.91 -17.08 18.81
N ALA A 4 -27.96 -16.00 19.56
CA ALA A 4 -27.41 -14.69 19.15
C ALA A 4 -25.88 -14.70 19.10
N LEU A 5 -25.24 -15.45 20.01
CA LEU A 5 -23.78 -15.59 20.04
C LEU A 5 -23.27 -16.43 18.85
N SER A 6 -24.01 -17.48 18.46
CA SER A 6 -23.62 -18.30 17.29
C SER A 6 -23.81 -17.54 15.96
N ILE A 7 -24.81 -16.68 15.84
CA ILE A 7 -25.00 -15.83 14.64
C ILE A 7 -23.90 -14.76 14.56
N LEU A 8 -23.51 -14.18 15.68
CA LEU A 8 -22.40 -13.22 15.73
C LEU A 8 -21.07 -13.86 15.33
N CYS A 9 -20.77 -15.07 15.81
CA CYS A 9 -19.59 -15.85 15.43
C CYS A 9 -19.61 -16.22 13.94
N ALA A 10 -20.75 -16.61 13.38
CA ALA A 10 -20.89 -16.94 11.96
C ALA A 10 -20.70 -15.69 11.08
N ALA A 11 -21.20 -14.53 11.49
CA ALA A 11 -21.02 -13.27 10.77
C ALA A 11 -19.56 -12.79 10.76
N LEU A 12 -18.81 -13.03 11.82
CA LEU A 12 -17.37 -12.73 11.91
C LEU A 12 -16.51 -13.60 10.99
N LEU A 13 -16.93 -14.82 10.70
CA LEU A 13 -16.19 -15.74 9.83
C LEU A 13 -16.36 -15.42 8.33
N ILE A 14 -17.37 -14.66 7.93
CA ILE A 14 -17.67 -14.35 6.52
C ILE A 14 -16.86 -13.11 6.02
N SER A 15 -16.30 -12.30 6.90
CA SER A 15 -15.58 -11.07 6.53
C SER A 15 -14.10 -11.27 6.15
N ALA A 16 -13.60 -12.50 6.05
CA ALA A 16 -12.16 -12.80 5.94
C ALA A 16 -11.62 -12.97 4.50
N CYS A 17 -12.39 -12.63 3.45
CA CYS A 17 -11.95 -12.85 2.07
C CYS A 17 -11.75 -11.55 1.28
N THR A 18 -10.62 -10.86 1.48
CA THR A 18 -10.07 -9.96 0.46
C THR A 18 -8.69 -10.46 0.07
N THR A 19 -8.58 -11.13 -1.07
CA THR A 19 -7.33 -11.77 -1.53
C THR A 19 -6.40 -10.83 -2.30
N VAL A 20 -6.86 -9.65 -2.72
CA VAL A 20 -6.05 -8.69 -3.49
C VAL A 20 -5.70 -7.49 -2.62
N PRO A 21 -4.40 -7.22 -2.38
CA PRO A 21 -3.99 -6.05 -1.62
C PRO A 21 -4.45 -4.75 -2.27
N PRO A 22 -4.92 -3.75 -1.52
CA PRO A 22 -5.27 -2.45 -2.06
C PRO A 22 -4.08 -1.80 -2.76
N THR A 23 -4.32 -1.01 -3.81
CA THR A 23 -3.28 -0.38 -4.62
C THR A 23 -3.42 1.13 -4.65
N ASN A 24 -2.29 1.86 -4.80
CA ASN A 24 -2.23 3.30 -5.00
C ASN A 24 -1.80 3.69 -6.42
N VAL A 25 -1.52 2.72 -7.31
CA VAL A 25 -1.18 3.00 -8.69
C VAL A 25 -2.40 3.51 -9.48
N HIS A 26 -2.14 4.22 -10.58
CA HIS A 26 -3.19 4.74 -11.45
C HIS A 26 -4.01 3.60 -12.06
N GLN A 27 -5.33 3.76 -12.05
CA GLN A 27 -6.29 2.83 -12.63
C GLN A 27 -6.85 3.37 -13.93
N PRO A 28 -7.20 2.52 -14.90
CA PRO A 28 -7.04 1.06 -14.93
C PRO A 28 -5.59 0.65 -15.12
N MET A 29 -5.17 -0.55 -14.68
CA MET A 29 -3.79 -1.04 -14.86
C MET A 29 -3.49 -1.53 -16.29
N THR A 30 -4.47 -1.55 -17.15
CA THR A 30 -4.34 -1.89 -18.56
C THR A 30 -5.43 -1.21 -19.39
N ALA A 31 -5.16 -0.92 -20.64
CA ALA A 31 -6.14 -0.35 -21.56
C ALA A 31 -6.11 -1.11 -22.88
N ARG A 32 -7.29 -1.27 -23.50
CA ARG A 32 -7.38 -1.79 -24.86
C ARG A 32 -7.13 -0.64 -25.83
N PRO A 33 -6.38 -0.89 -26.93
CA PRO A 33 -6.29 0.08 -28.00
C PRO A 33 -7.70 0.46 -28.47
N ALA A 34 -7.93 1.75 -28.67
CA ALA A 34 -9.16 2.19 -29.30
C ALA A 34 -9.25 1.56 -30.70
N PRO A 35 -10.43 1.03 -31.11
CA PRO A 35 -10.59 0.56 -32.45
C PRO A 35 -10.27 1.75 -33.39
N ARG A 36 -9.35 1.56 -34.33
CA ARG A 36 -9.09 2.57 -35.33
C ARG A 36 -10.40 2.80 -36.04
N GLN A 37 -10.96 3.96 -35.89
CA GLN A 37 -12.03 4.40 -36.79
C GLN A 37 -11.36 4.56 -38.16
N ASP A 38 -11.45 3.52 -38.97
CA ASP A 38 -11.21 3.65 -40.41
C ASP A 38 -12.31 4.57 -40.96
N SER A 39 -12.17 5.86 -40.66
CA SER A 39 -12.90 6.85 -41.43
C SER A 39 -12.30 6.78 -42.83
N LEU A 40 -12.82 5.83 -43.61
CA LEU A 40 -12.69 5.77 -45.05
C LEU A 40 -13.46 6.99 -45.63
N ALA A 41 -13.09 8.19 -45.19
CA ALA A 41 -13.40 9.37 -45.96
C ALA A 41 -12.63 9.16 -47.25
N ALA A 42 -13.38 8.77 -48.31
CA ALA A 42 -12.86 8.59 -49.66
C ALA A 42 -12.41 9.96 -50.18
N THR A 43 -11.25 10.43 -49.67
CA THR A 43 -10.63 11.71 -50.08
C THR A 43 -9.83 11.55 -51.37
N GLY A 44 -9.82 10.34 -51.97
CA GLY A 44 -9.02 10.04 -53.14
C GLY A 44 -7.51 10.04 -52.91
N SER A 45 -7.05 10.29 -51.71
CA SER A 45 -5.62 10.26 -51.34
C SER A 45 -5.17 8.87 -50.93
N ILE A 46 -4.06 8.40 -51.52
CA ILE A 46 -3.38 7.17 -51.08
C ILE A 46 -2.77 7.36 -49.68
N TYR A 47 -2.45 8.59 -49.29
CA TYR A 47 -1.90 8.93 -47.96
C TYR A 47 -3.01 9.22 -46.96
N GLN A 48 -3.13 8.39 -45.95
CA GLN A 48 -4.01 8.58 -44.80
C GLN A 48 -3.20 8.76 -43.54
N ALA A 49 -3.16 9.96 -43.00
CA ALA A 49 -2.35 10.33 -41.86
C ALA A 49 -2.63 9.46 -40.58
N GLY A 50 -3.86 8.94 -40.43
CA GLY A 50 -4.25 8.10 -39.31
C GLY A 50 -3.82 6.62 -39.42
N VAL A 51 -3.45 6.15 -40.64
CA VAL A 51 -3.11 4.74 -40.90
C VAL A 51 -1.70 4.57 -41.43
N SER A 52 -1.09 5.65 -41.97
CA SER A 52 0.25 5.58 -42.53
C SER A 52 1.28 5.31 -41.41
N ARG A 53 1.98 4.19 -41.54
CA ARG A 53 3.15 3.91 -40.71
C ARG A 53 4.40 4.49 -41.38
N THR A 54 5.14 5.32 -40.66
CA THR A 54 6.43 5.80 -41.12
C THR A 54 7.41 4.61 -41.15
N LEU A 55 8.01 4.33 -42.31
CA LEU A 55 8.90 3.19 -42.53
C LEU A 55 10.23 3.31 -41.78
N PHE A 56 10.60 4.52 -41.39
CA PHE A 56 11.91 4.85 -40.77
C PHE A 56 11.78 5.35 -39.31
N GLU A 57 10.62 5.18 -38.70
CA GLU A 57 10.40 5.63 -37.33
C GLU A 57 10.53 4.45 -36.35
N ASP A 58 11.28 4.67 -35.28
CA ASP A 58 11.38 3.70 -34.18
C ASP A 58 9.99 3.46 -33.59
N ARG A 59 9.72 2.19 -33.25
CA ARG A 59 8.49 1.78 -32.60
C ARG A 59 8.51 2.18 -31.14
N ARG A 60 8.13 3.40 -30.85
CA ARG A 60 7.95 3.89 -29.47
C ARG A 60 6.46 3.95 -29.14
N ALA A 61 6.13 3.70 -27.89
CA ALA A 61 4.76 3.83 -27.41
C ALA A 61 4.26 5.27 -27.59
N ARG A 62 3.06 5.46 -28.13
CA ARG A 62 2.44 6.77 -28.40
C ARG A 62 0.94 6.80 -28.19
N TYR A 63 0.27 5.67 -28.34
CA TYR A 63 -1.17 5.56 -28.32
C TYR A 63 -1.65 4.77 -27.11
N ILE A 64 -2.90 4.99 -26.74
CA ILE A 64 -3.56 4.17 -25.71
C ILE A 64 -3.54 2.70 -26.15
N GLY A 65 -3.13 1.84 -25.22
CA GLY A 65 -2.97 0.42 -25.46
C GLY A 65 -1.57 0.01 -25.96
N ASP A 66 -0.71 0.96 -26.30
CA ASP A 66 0.70 0.64 -26.56
C ASP A 66 1.38 0.22 -25.28
N THR A 67 2.41 -0.63 -25.40
CA THR A 67 3.19 -1.12 -24.29
C THR A 67 4.59 -0.53 -24.32
N LEU A 68 5.16 -0.28 -23.15
CA LEU A 68 6.55 0.10 -23.02
C LEU A 68 7.19 -0.56 -21.79
N THR A 69 8.51 -0.70 -21.78
CA THR A 69 9.24 -1.33 -20.68
C THR A 69 9.84 -0.27 -19.76
N ILE A 70 9.58 -0.40 -18.46
CA ILE A 70 10.18 0.43 -17.43
C ILE A 70 11.29 -0.36 -16.76
N ASN A 71 12.51 0.20 -16.76
CA ASN A 71 13.65 -0.32 -16.01
C ASN A 71 13.64 0.33 -14.64
N ILE A 72 13.35 -0.46 -13.61
CA ILE A 72 13.26 0.01 -12.23
C ILE A 72 14.67 -0.06 -11.62
N ALA A 73 15.14 1.06 -11.08
CA ALA A 73 16.39 1.17 -10.34
C ALA A 73 16.19 2.22 -9.24
N GLU A 74 15.59 1.79 -8.13
CA GLU A 74 15.29 2.67 -7.00
C GLU A 74 16.16 2.33 -5.81
N THR A 75 16.79 3.35 -5.23
CA THR A 75 17.56 3.22 -4.00
C THR A 75 17.03 4.23 -3.00
N ASN A 76 16.30 3.73 -2.00
CA ASN A 76 15.72 4.54 -0.94
C ASN A 76 16.47 4.30 0.37
N SER A 77 17.07 5.36 0.90
CA SER A 77 17.71 5.36 2.21
C SER A 77 16.92 6.29 3.13
N ALA A 78 16.33 5.73 4.17
CA ALA A 78 15.61 6.47 5.19
C ALA A 78 16.19 6.18 6.57
N SER A 79 16.54 7.23 7.33
CA SER A 79 16.89 7.12 8.74
C SER A 79 15.89 7.93 9.57
N THR A 80 15.21 7.27 10.48
CA THR A 80 14.28 7.91 11.40
C THR A 80 14.79 7.76 12.83
N LYS A 81 15.01 8.90 13.51
CA LYS A 81 15.34 8.94 14.94
C LYS A 81 14.10 9.43 15.69
N SER A 82 13.53 8.58 16.52
CA SER A 82 12.40 8.93 17.39
C SER A 82 12.85 8.91 18.85
N ASN A 83 12.72 10.05 19.53
CA ASN A 83 12.92 10.18 20.97
C ASN A 83 11.55 10.42 21.60
N THR A 84 11.01 9.41 22.24
CA THR A 84 9.73 9.52 22.95
C THR A 84 9.99 9.48 24.44
N LYS A 85 9.71 10.58 25.13
CA LYS A 85 9.70 10.65 26.59
C LYS A 85 8.25 10.70 27.06
N ILE A 86 7.80 9.65 27.72
CA ILE A 86 6.48 9.61 28.34
C ILE A 86 6.69 9.58 29.86
N ASN A 87 6.37 10.70 30.50
CA ASN A 87 6.33 10.80 31.96
C ASN A 87 4.84 10.68 32.36
N ARG A 88 4.48 9.56 32.93
CA ARG A 88 3.14 9.35 33.48
C ARG A 88 3.23 9.21 35.00
N SER A 89 2.74 10.21 35.72
CA SER A 89 2.52 10.14 37.16
C SER A 89 1.03 9.95 37.42
N SER A 90 0.66 8.84 38.04
CA SER A 90 -0.71 8.59 38.50
C SER A 90 -0.71 8.43 40.00
N SER A 91 -1.44 9.27 40.71
CA SER A 91 -1.68 9.13 42.14
C SER A 91 -3.18 8.80 42.31
N ILE A 92 -3.46 7.64 42.87
CA ILE A 92 -4.80 7.24 43.27
C ILE A 92 -4.86 7.27 44.78
N SER A 93 -5.62 8.19 45.35
CA SER A 93 -6.00 8.19 46.73
C SER A 93 -7.47 7.83 46.85
N ALA A 94 -7.77 6.63 47.31
CA ALA A 94 -9.13 6.20 47.60
C ALA A 94 -9.31 6.11 49.10
N SER A 95 -10.07 7.03 49.68
CA SER A 95 -10.52 6.92 51.07
C SER A 95 -11.88 6.24 51.11
N ALA A 96 -11.99 5.05 51.64
CA ALA A 96 -13.25 4.39 51.91
C ALA A 96 -13.90 5.04 53.13
N GLY A 97 -14.98 5.81 52.90
CA GLY A 97 -15.82 6.33 53.98
C GLY A 97 -16.46 5.19 54.78
N PRO A 98 -16.92 5.46 56.02
CA PRO A 98 -17.48 4.43 56.88
C PRO A 98 -18.77 3.87 56.24
N ILE A 99 -18.74 2.60 55.84
CA ILE A 99 -19.92 1.88 55.40
C ILE A 99 -20.74 1.50 56.64
N SER A 100 -21.78 2.26 56.89
CA SER A 100 -22.75 1.99 57.98
C SER A 100 -23.57 0.76 57.62
N GLY A 101 -23.36 -0.37 58.34
CA GLY A 101 -24.20 -1.54 58.19
C GLY A 101 -23.56 -2.93 58.21
N LEU A 102 -22.20 -3.04 58.28
CA LEU A 102 -21.57 -4.34 58.50
C LEU A 102 -21.08 -4.52 59.94
N PRO A 103 -21.42 -5.62 60.62
CA PRO A 103 -20.90 -5.90 61.96
C PRO A 103 -19.49 -6.44 61.84
N GLY A 104 -18.51 -5.62 62.21
CA GLY A 104 -17.11 -6.01 62.26
C GLY A 104 -16.18 -4.78 62.17
N LYS A 105 -15.44 -4.48 63.25
CA LYS A 105 -14.53 -3.32 63.36
C LYS A 105 -13.30 -3.37 62.47
N SER A 106 -13.22 -4.22 61.45
CA SER A 106 -11.99 -4.51 60.67
C SER A 106 -11.80 -3.64 59.41
N PHE A 107 -12.73 -2.72 59.09
CA PHE A 107 -12.59 -1.91 57.87
C PHE A 107 -12.51 -0.39 58.12
N GLN A 108 -12.29 0.03 59.36
CA GLN A 108 -12.03 1.45 59.60
C GLN A 108 -10.56 1.78 59.39
N GLY A 109 -10.26 2.54 58.32
CA GLY A 109 -8.95 3.12 58.16
C GLY A 109 -8.06 2.48 57.09
N MET A 110 -8.63 1.81 56.08
CA MET A 110 -7.84 1.38 54.92
C MET A 110 -7.69 2.54 53.95
N GLU A 111 -6.64 3.34 54.12
CA GLU A 111 -6.16 4.27 53.09
C GLU A 111 -5.38 3.51 52.05
N LEU A 112 -5.94 3.35 50.89
CA LEU A 112 -5.24 2.82 49.74
C LEU A 112 -4.58 3.99 49.00
N ALA A 113 -3.35 4.30 49.35
CA ALA A 113 -2.53 5.28 48.63
C ALA A 113 -1.59 4.52 47.70
N GLY A 114 -1.89 4.54 46.40
CA GLY A 114 -1.02 4.01 45.37
C GLY A 114 -0.44 5.15 44.55
N SER A 115 0.87 5.35 44.57
CA SER A 115 1.56 6.23 43.62
C SER A 115 2.35 5.40 42.65
N SER A 116 2.04 5.52 41.36
CA SER A 116 2.80 4.91 40.29
C SER A 116 3.43 6.02 39.46
N ALA A 117 4.78 6.02 39.39
CA ALA A 117 5.54 6.86 38.48
C ALA A 117 6.18 5.96 37.42
N ASN A 118 5.69 6.05 36.20
CA ASN A 118 6.25 5.32 35.06
C ASN A 118 6.97 6.32 34.15
N ASN A 119 8.30 6.23 34.13
CA ASN A 119 9.14 6.98 33.20
C ASN A 119 9.56 6.03 32.09
N LEU A 120 9.01 6.23 30.89
CA LEU A 120 9.40 5.49 29.70
C LEU A 120 10.24 6.40 28.80
N ASP A 121 11.55 6.16 28.77
CA ASP A 121 12.47 6.79 27.83
C ASP A 121 12.67 5.82 26.64
N GLY A 122 11.90 5.99 25.60
CA GLY A 122 12.02 5.24 24.36
C GLY A 122 12.94 5.97 23.38
N LYS A 123 14.12 5.42 23.10
CA LYS A 123 14.97 5.83 21.97
C LYS A 123 14.81 4.81 20.85
N GLY A 124 14.17 5.20 19.76
CA GLY A 124 14.06 4.38 18.56
C GLY A 124 14.93 4.97 17.46
N GLU A 125 15.89 4.21 16.96
CA GLU A 125 16.62 4.51 15.74
C GLU A 125 16.29 3.42 14.73
N SER A 126 15.71 3.81 13.61
CA SER A 126 15.39 2.93 12.50
C SER A 126 16.09 3.43 11.26
N ALA A 127 16.93 2.60 10.67
CA ALA A 127 17.55 2.85 9.39
C ALA A 127 17.05 1.78 8.40
N ALA A 128 16.44 2.21 7.30
CA ALA A 128 15.99 1.35 6.22
C ALA A 128 16.72 1.73 4.94
N ASN A 129 17.43 0.76 4.36
CA ASN A 129 18.05 0.87 3.05
C ASN A 129 17.35 -0.14 2.13
N ASN A 130 16.51 0.36 1.24
CA ASN A 130 15.79 -0.47 0.29
C ASN A 130 16.34 -0.23 -1.12
N VAL A 131 16.79 -1.30 -1.77
CA VAL A 131 17.18 -1.29 -3.17
C VAL A 131 16.17 -2.14 -3.92
N PHE A 132 15.51 -1.55 -4.90
CA PHE A 132 14.55 -2.24 -5.75
C PHE A 132 14.98 -2.11 -7.21
N THR A 133 15.32 -3.25 -7.83
CA THR A 133 15.76 -3.33 -9.24
C THR A 133 14.94 -4.36 -9.98
N GLY A 134 14.55 -4.03 -11.20
CA GLY A 134 13.77 -4.95 -12.02
C GLY A 134 13.30 -4.32 -13.32
N THR A 135 12.55 -5.08 -14.08
CA THR A 135 11.92 -4.63 -15.32
C THR A 135 10.46 -5.01 -15.32
N ILE A 136 9.62 -4.08 -15.75
CA ILE A 136 8.18 -4.31 -15.94
C ILE A 136 7.72 -3.69 -17.25
N THR A 137 6.86 -4.39 -17.98
CA THR A 137 6.18 -3.84 -19.15
C THR A 137 4.82 -3.30 -18.71
N VAL A 138 4.57 -2.05 -19.03
CA VAL A 138 3.35 -1.32 -18.71
C VAL A 138 2.58 -0.95 -19.98
N THR A 139 1.32 -0.59 -19.83
CA THR A 139 0.44 -0.17 -20.92
C THR A 139 0.12 1.31 -20.79
N VAL A 140 0.09 2.03 -21.90
CA VAL A 140 -0.42 3.40 -21.98
C VAL A 140 -1.92 3.38 -21.76
N ILE A 141 -2.38 3.98 -20.68
CA ILE A 141 -3.80 4.04 -20.31
C ILE A 141 -4.46 5.36 -20.75
N GLU A 142 -3.67 6.41 -20.90
CA GLU A 142 -4.13 7.73 -21.32
C GLU A 142 -3.03 8.50 -22.05
N VAL A 143 -3.39 9.32 -23.01
CA VAL A 143 -2.51 10.30 -23.67
C VAL A 143 -2.98 11.68 -23.27
N MET A 144 -2.13 12.40 -22.55
CA MET A 144 -2.44 13.73 -22.05
C MET A 144 -2.42 14.80 -23.17
N PRO A 145 -3.06 15.97 -22.99
CA PRO A 145 -3.09 17.04 -24.00
C PRO A 145 -1.71 17.56 -24.41
N ASN A 146 -0.71 17.41 -23.55
CA ASN A 146 0.70 17.76 -23.82
C ASN A 146 1.50 16.62 -24.48
N ASN A 147 0.84 15.57 -24.94
CA ASN A 147 1.40 14.32 -25.49
C ASN A 147 2.20 13.47 -24.49
N ASN A 148 2.18 13.75 -23.22
CA ASN A 148 2.71 12.83 -22.22
C ASN A 148 1.79 11.62 -22.10
N LEU A 149 2.37 10.48 -21.73
CA LEU A 149 1.67 9.20 -21.63
C LEU A 149 1.48 8.85 -20.18
N LEU A 150 0.24 8.65 -19.75
CA LEU A 150 -0.03 8.02 -18.45
C LEU A 150 0.05 6.51 -18.66
N VAL A 151 0.95 5.87 -17.94
CA VAL A 151 1.20 4.44 -18.05
C VAL A 151 0.90 3.73 -16.75
N SER A 152 0.43 2.50 -16.84
CA SER A 152 0.21 1.65 -15.67
C SER A 152 0.37 0.18 -16.04
N GLY A 153 0.79 -0.64 -15.07
CA GLY A 153 0.93 -2.08 -15.26
C GLY A 153 1.14 -2.83 -13.96
N GLU A 154 0.77 -4.09 -13.99
CA GLU A 154 0.97 -5.04 -12.91
C GLU A 154 1.68 -6.28 -13.43
N LYS A 155 2.64 -6.76 -12.67
CA LYS A 155 3.28 -8.06 -12.86
C LYS A 155 3.04 -8.89 -11.61
N GLN A 156 2.37 -10.01 -11.79
CA GLN A 156 2.12 -10.97 -10.73
C GLN A 156 3.07 -12.15 -10.89
N VAL A 157 3.74 -12.54 -9.82
CA VAL A 157 4.66 -13.68 -9.79
C VAL A 157 4.25 -14.59 -8.65
N ALA A 158 3.89 -15.82 -8.95
CA ALA A 158 3.58 -16.84 -7.95
C ALA A 158 4.85 -17.64 -7.66
N ILE A 159 5.32 -17.61 -6.41
CA ILE A 159 6.52 -18.34 -5.97
C ILE A 159 6.15 -19.17 -4.74
N GLY A 160 6.24 -20.50 -4.89
CA GLY A 160 5.89 -21.42 -3.79
C GLY A 160 4.42 -21.28 -3.37
N GLN A 161 4.19 -20.89 -2.13
CA GLN A 161 2.85 -20.67 -1.54
C GLN A 161 2.47 -19.18 -1.47
N GLY A 162 3.32 -18.28 -1.98
CA GLY A 162 3.09 -16.85 -1.99
C GLY A 162 2.87 -16.29 -3.39
N THR A 163 2.26 -15.13 -3.46
CA THR A 163 2.09 -14.35 -4.69
C THR A 163 2.67 -12.96 -4.47
N GLU A 164 3.57 -12.57 -5.35
CA GLU A 164 4.18 -11.25 -5.38
C GLU A 164 3.52 -10.39 -6.45
N TYR A 165 3.24 -9.15 -6.11
CA TYR A 165 2.67 -8.14 -7.00
C TYR A 165 3.64 -6.98 -7.14
N ILE A 166 4.08 -6.74 -8.36
CA ILE A 166 4.87 -5.56 -8.73
C ILE A 166 3.96 -4.68 -9.57
N ARG A 167 3.66 -3.48 -9.08
CA ARG A 167 2.80 -2.51 -9.76
C ARG A 167 3.55 -1.22 -9.98
N VAL A 168 3.43 -0.69 -11.17
CA VAL A 168 4.07 0.57 -11.54
C VAL A 168 3.08 1.42 -12.32
N SER A 169 3.01 2.69 -11.99
CA SER A 169 2.33 3.70 -12.79
C SER A 169 3.09 5.02 -12.75
N GLY A 170 2.85 5.86 -13.74
CA GLY A 170 3.47 7.18 -13.80
C GLY A 170 3.24 7.86 -15.15
N ILE A 171 3.74 9.07 -15.26
CA ILE A 171 3.66 9.88 -16.47
C ILE A 171 5.00 9.83 -17.18
N VAL A 172 4.97 9.47 -18.46
CA VAL A 172 6.14 9.34 -19.34
C VAL A 172 6.12 10.43 -20.39
N ASN A 173 7.22 11.14 -20.54
CA ASN A 173 7.44 11.98 -21.70
C ASN A 173 7.99 11.10 -22.84
N PRO A 174 7.32 11.02 -24.01
CA PRO A 174 7.74 10.20 -25.15
C PRO A 174 9.16 10.46 -25.64
N TYR A 175 9.70 11.64 -25.43
CA TYR A 175 11.08 11.99 -25.81
C TYR A 175 12.14 11.21 -25.03
N PHE A 176 11.83 10.75 -23.83
CA PHE A 176 12.75 9.93 -23.02
C PHE A 176 12.67 8.44 -23.31
N ILE A 177 11.69 8.01 -24.10
CA ILE A 177 11.60 6.60 -24.54
C ILE A 177 12.73 6.34 -25.55
N ASN A 178 13.59 5.38 -25.22
CA ASN A 178 14.69 5.00 -26.09
C ASN A 178 14.24 4.17 -27.32
N ALA A 179 15.16 3.86 -28.24
CA ALA A 179 14.87 3.08 -29.43
C ALA A 179 14.42 1.65 -29.15
N SER A 180 14.79 1.09 -28.00
CA SER A 180 14.31 -0.23 -27.54
C SER A 180 12.96 -0.19 -26.83
N ASN A 181 12.22 0.92 -26.94
CA ASN A 181 10.92 1.15 -26.32
C ASN A 181 10.95 0.96 -24.79
N SER A 182 12.00 1.48 -24.17
CA SER A 182 12.16 1.42 -22.72
C SER A 182 12.55 2.78 -22.12
N ILE A 183 12.27 2.93 -20.80
CA ILE A 183 12.55 4.14 -20.02
C ILE A 183 13.01 3.74 -18.61
N SER A 184 13.83 4.59 -17.96
CA SER A 184 14.19 4.40 -16.56
C SER A 184 13.09 4.90 -15.62
N SER A 185 12.88 4.24 -14.49
CA SER A 185 11.95 4.68 -13.45
C SER A 185 12.23 6.10 -12.94
N SER A 186 13.49 6.50 -12.90
CA SER A 186 13.91 7.85 -12.50
C SER A 186 13.43 8.98 -13.43
N GLN A 187 12.98 8.63 -14.66
CA GLN A 187 12.44 9.56 -15.64
C GLN A 187 10.90 9.60 -15.69
N LEU A 188 10.25 8.86 -14.81
CA LEU A 188 8.79 8.90 -14.65
C LEU A 188 8.40 10.04 -13.72
N ALA A 189 7.46 10.86 -14.15
CA ALA A 189 6.80 11.81 -13.26
C ALA A 189 5.61 11.12 -12.56
N ASP A 190 5.28 11.54 -11.33
CA ASP A 190 4.26 10.92 -10.47
C ASP A 190 4.39 9.39 -10.42
N ALA A 191 5.64 8.93 -10.28
CA ALA A 191 5.94 7.51 -10.24
C ALA A 191 5.37 6.86 -8.97
N ARG A 192 4.58 5.82 -9.14
CA ARG A 192 4.06 4.98 -8.06
C ARG A 192 4.51 3.56 -8.30
N ILE A 193 5.36 3.09 -7.43
CA ILE A 193 5.94 1.76 -7.50
C ILE A 193 5.52 1.02 -6.23
N GLU A 194 4.83 -0.08 -6.39
CA GLU A 194 4.42 -0.95 -5.30
C GLU A 194 5.02 -2.34 -5.47
N TYR A 195 5.57 -2.85 -4.39
CA TYR A 195 5.87 -4.26 -4.22
C TYR A 195 5.09 -4.79 -3.04
N LYS A 196 4.26 -5.79 -3.29
CA LYS A 196 3.44 -6.43 -2.24
C LYS A 196 3.56 -7.93 -2.37
N GLU A 197 3.74 -8.57 -1.24
CA GLU A 197 3.72 -10.01 -1.09
C GLU A 197 2.42 -10.42 -0.38
N SER A 198 1.75 -11.42 -0.92
CA SER A 198 0.59 -12.07 -0.30
C SER A 198 0.93 -13.54 -0.06
N GLY A 199 0.94 -13.97 1.19
CA GLY A 199 1.25 -15.35 1.54
C GLY A 199 1.20 -15.57 3.06
N ALA A 200 1.42 -16.81 3.49
CA ALA A 200 1.31 -17.24 4.89
C ALA A 200 2.22 -16.45 5.87
N ILE A 201 3.33 -15.90 5.39
CA ILE A 201 4.25 -15.11 6.23
C ILE A 201 3.65 -13.74 6.55
N SER A 202 2.93 -13.11 5.63
CA SER A 202 2.27 -11.82 5.87
C SER A 202 1.08 -11.96 6.83
N GLU A 203 0.39 -13.09 6.80
CA GLU A 203 -0.70 -13.39 7.74
C GLU A 203 -0.19 -13.62 9.16
N ALA A 204 0.97 -14.25 9.33
CA ALA A 204 1.57 -14.44 10.65
C ALA A 204 1.94 -13.10 11.32
N GLN A 205 2.33 -12.09 10.56
CA GLN A 205 2.59 -10.75 11.08
C GLN A 205 1.30 -10.00 11.45
N ALA A 206 0.20 -10.27 10.77
CA ALA A 206 -1.11 -9.66 11.05
C ALA A 206 -1.73 -10.16 12.36
N MET A 207 -1.41 -11.38 12.80
CA MET A 207 -1.90 -11.91 14.08
C MET A 207 -1.37 -11.17 15.32
N ALA A 208 -0.33 -10.37 15.18
CA ALA A 208 0.22 -9.56 16.27
C ALA A 208 -0.78 -8.51 16.83
N TRP A 209 -1.84 -8.17 16.10
CA TRP A 209 -2.88 -7.25 16.59
C TRP A 209 -3.65 -7.81 17.78
N LEU A 210 -3.93 -9.10 17.77
CA LEU A 210 -4.63 -9.78 18.86
C LEU A 210 -3.77 -9.78 20.13
N ALA A 211 -2.48 -10.00 20.00
CA ALA A 211 -1.54 -9.89 21.11
C ALA A 211 -1.51 -8.45 21.69
N ARG A 212 -1.55 -7.42 20.84
CA ARG A 212 -1.62 -6.01 21.27
C ARG A 212 -2.94 -5.70 21.99
N PHE A 213 -4.03 -6.27 21.55
CA PHE A 213 -5.34 -6.13 22.19
C PHE A 213 -5.33 -6.74 23.59
N PHE A 214 -4.80 -7.94 23.76
CA PHE A 214 -4.69 -8.57 25.07
C PHE A 214 -3.74 -7.82 26.00
N LEU A 215 -2.60 -7.32 25.51
CA LEU A 215 -1.67 -6.50 26.29
C LEU A 215 -2.25 -5.14 26.71
N ALA A 216 -3.22 -4.61 25.96
CA ALA A 216 -3.89 -3.37 26.30
C ALA A 216 -4.99 -3.53 27.37
N ILE A 217 -5.54 -4.74 27.52
CA ILE A 217 -6.66 -5.04 28.44
C ILE A 217 -6.16 -5.64 29.76
N LEU A 218 -5.05 -6.39 29.72
CA LEU A 218 -4.48 -7.00 30.92
C LEU A 218 -3.63 -5.97 31.66
N PRO A 219 -3.98 -5.60 32.89
CA PRO A 219 -3.25 -4.63 33.70
C PRO A 219 -2.09 -5.32 34.44
N PHE A 220 -1.05 -5.75 33.75
CA PHE A 220 0.19 -6.19 34.35
C PHE A 220 1.26 -5.13 34.19
#